data_f284a6993842d21eb11b7a2b1956e224
#
_entry.id   f284a6993842d21eb11b7a2b1956e224
#
_cell.length_a   1.000
_cell.length_b   1.000
_cell.length_c   1.000
_cell.angle_alpha   90.00
_cell.angle_beta   90.00
_cell.angle_gamma   90.00
#
_symmetry.space_group_name_H-M   'P 1'
#
loop_
_entity.id
_entity.type
_entity.pdbx_description
1 polymer ?
#
loop_
_entity_poly.entity_id
_entity_poly.type
_entity_poly.pdbx_seq_one_letter_code
_entity_poly.pdbx_strand_id
1 'polypeptide(L)'
;EVKKCRAFQIGGKATGMSGRADLADVNGNVIIRGAWQYRDYVVDSLNADKPLDRFAIEQIAGDLLPYDSAQQRSEQIIATGYLAIGPWVLQNYVKQQLRSDVVDHQIDKIGRTFLGMSMSCARCHDHKFDPIPTADYYALAGIFHSTLTTRHDGPGVWSQIVPTQLPQTP
;
A
#
# COMPACT_ATOMS: atom_id res chain seq x y z
N GLU A 1 6.07 -17.21 13.04
CA GLU A 1 6.92 -16.42 12.11
C GLU A 1 6.01 -15.46 11.38
N VAL A 2 6.09 -14.17 11.70
CA VAL A 2 5.30 -13.13 11.04
C VAL A 2 5.84 -13.01 9.62
N LYS A 3 5.09 -13.47 8.62
CA LYS A 3 5.42 -13.19 7.21
C LYS A 3 5.31 -11.69 6.99
N LYS A 4 6.45 -11.03 6.80
CA LYS A 4 6.53 -9.60 6.51
C LYS A 4 5.96 -9.36 5.12
N CYS A 5 4.69 -8.99 5.03
CA CYS A 5 4.17 -8.33 3.83
C CYS A 5 4.98 -7.06 3.61
N ARG A 6 5.64 -6.95 2.48
CA ARG A 6 6.48 -5.79 2.16
C ARG A 6 5.68 -4.86 1.27
N ALA A 7 5.39 -3.69 1.77
CA ALA A 7 4.78 -2.65 0.96
C ALA A 7 5.78 -2.09 -0.07
N PHE A 8 5.21 -1.61 -1.12
CA PHE A 8 5.83 -1.19 -2.36
C PHE A 8 6.67 0.10 -2.24
N GLN A 9 7.95 -0.02 -2.47
CA GLN A 9 8.78 1.07 -3.01
C GLN A 9 9.84 0.44 -3.91
N ILE A 10 9.87 0.80 -5.20
CA ILE A 10 10.87 0.29 -6.11
C ILE A 10 12.17 1.08 -5.94
N GLY A 11 13.19 0.42 -5.44
CA GLY A 11 14.55 0.91 -5.41
C GLY A 11 15.17 0.81 -6.80
N GLY A 12 15.11 1.87 -7.59
CA GLY A 12 15.89 2.04 -8.79
C GLY A 12 16.64 3.37 -8.73
N LYS A 13 17.92 3.39 -9.07
CA LYS A 13 18.64 4.65 -9.31
C LYS A 13 17.90 5.40 -10.41
N ALA A 14 17.45 6.61 -10.11
CA ALA A 14 16.91 7.52 -11.11
C ALA A 14 18.03 7.89 -12.10
N THR A 15 18.17 7.11 -13.15
CA THR A 15 18.96 7.48 -14.33
C THR A 15 17.99 7.93 -15.40
N GLY A 16 17.90 9.23 -15.60
CA GLY A 16 17.21 9.82 -16.74
C GLY A 16 15.79 10.30 -16.43
N MET A 17 15.54 11.55 -16.74
CA MET A 17 14.23 12.19 -16.79
C MET A 17 13.36 11.56 -17.86
N SER A 18 12.72 10.43 -17.55
CA SER A 18 11.52 10.02 -18.27
C SER A 18 10.34 10.66 -17.56
N GLY A 19 9.38 11.25 -18.28
CA GLY A 19 8.25 12.02 -17.74
C GLY A 19 7.24 11.23 -16.89
N ARG A 20 7.73 10.35 -16.04
CA ARG A 20 6.99 9.50 -15.12
C ARG A 20 7.05 10.14 -13.74
N ALA A 21 5.96 10.77 -13.33
CA ALA A 21 5.88 11.48 -12.07
C ALA A 21 5.83 10.51 -10.88
N ASP A 22 6.74 10.71 -9.94
CA ASP A 22 6.65 10.14 -8.60
C ASP A 22 5.64 10.94 -7.76
N LEU A 23 5.04 10.30 -6.77
CA LEU A 23 4.16 10.98 -5.82
C LEU A 23 4.99 11.55 -4.66
N ALA A 24 4.58 12.73 -4.19
CA ALA A 24 5.07 13.28 -2.94
C ALA A 24 4.11 12.96 -1.78
N ASP A 25 4.61 12.98 -0.55
CA ASP A 25 3.76 13.02 0.64
C ASP A 25 2.95 14.33 0.67
N VAL A 26 1.96 14.44 1.56
CA VAL A 26 1.05 15.62 1.62
C VAL A 26 1.77 16.94 1.84
N ASN A 27 2.99 16.93 2.37
CA ASN A 27 3.82 18.11 2.59
C ASN A 27 4.84 18.33 1.47
N GLY A 28 4.93 17.47 0.47
CA GLY A 28 5.90 17.56 -0.61
C GLY A 28 7.36 17.27 -0.22
N ASN A 29 7.59 16.77 1.01
CA ASN A 29 8.95 16.61 1.55
C ASN A 29 9.55 15.22 1.29
N VAL A 30 8.71 14.21 1.10
CA VAL A 30 9.14 12.84 0.83
C VAL A 30 8.56 12.37 -0.49
N ILE A 31 9.41 11.87 -1.36
CA ILE A 31 9.01 11.37 -2.67
C ILE A 31 8.79 9.85 -2.58
N ILE A 32 7.60 9.41 -2.94
CA ILE A 32 7.25 8.00 -3.09
C ILE A 32 7.67 7.57 -4.49
N ARG A 33 8.87 7.03 -4.59
CA ARG A 33 9.46 6.62 -5.88
C ARG A 33 8.74 5.41 -6.44
N GLY A 34 8.59 5.40 -7.78
CA GLY A 34 7.99 4.27 -8.49
C GLY A 34 6.46 4.21 -8.44
N ALA A 35 5.79 5.21 -7.89
CA ALA A 35 4.33 5.27 -7.86
C ALA A 35 3.68 5.18 -9.27
N TRP A 36 4.40 5.66 -10.29
CA TRP A 36 3.99 5.54 -11.69
C TRP A 36 3.81 4.09 -12.17
N GLN A 37 4.56 3.14 -11.61
CA GLN A 37 4.43 1.72 -11.99
C GLN A 37 3.07 1.16 -11.55
N TYR A 38 2.58 1.57 -10.38
CA TYR A 38 1.24 1.19 -9.94
C TYR A 38 0.17 1.73 -10.91
N ARG A 39 0.29 2.99 -11.36
CA ARG A 39 -0.61 3.55 -12.37
C ARG A 39 -0.58 2.73 -13.66
N ASP A 40 0.62 2.43 -14.16
CA ASP A 40 0.79 1.65 -15.40
C ASP A 40 0.20 0.24 -15.21
N TYR A 41 0.44 -0.43 -14.08
CA TYR A 41 -0.21 -1.71 -13.74
C TYR A 41 -1.75 -1.64 -13.81
N VAL A 42 -2.34 -0.57 -13.27
CA VAL A 42 -3.82 -0.40 -13.29
C VAL A 42 -4.30 -0.26 -14.73
N VAL A 43 -3.65 0.59 -15.54
CA VAL A 43 -4.00 0.80 -16.95
C VAL A 43 -3.87 -0.50 -17.73
N ASP A 44 -2.77 -1.21 -17.58
CA ASP A 44 -2.51 -2.47 -18.28
C ASP A 44 -3.49 -3.56 -17.87
N SER A 45 -3.83 -3.64 -16.57
CA SER A 45 -4.81 -4.60 -16.05
C SER A 45 -6.21 -4.37 -16.66
N LEU A 46 -6.64 -3.10 -16.76
CA LEU A 46 -7.92 -2.75 -17.36
C LEU A 46 -7.93 -2.99 -18.88
N ASN A 47 -6.85 -2.66 -19.57
CA ASN A 47 -6.73 -2.92 -21.01
C ASN A 47 -6.70 -4.42 -21.35
N ALA A 48 -6.22 -5.24 -20.41
CA ALA A 48 -6.19 -6.70 -20.54
C ALA A 48 -7.48 -7.39 -20.05
N ASP A 49 -8.52 -6.62 -19.70
CA ASP A 49 -9.77 -7.14 -19.12
C ASP A 49 -9.52 -8.10 -17.93
N LYS A 50 -8.54 -7.77 -17.08
CA LYS A 50 -8.22 -8.59 -15.90
C LYS A 50 -9.47 -8.76 -15.03
N PRO A 51 -9.87 -9.99 -14.64
CA PRO A 51 -11.01 -10.22 -13.76
C PRO A 51 -10.92 -9.39 -12.48
N LEU A 52 -12.03 -8.77 -12.06
CA LEU A 52 -12.06 -7.84 -10.94
C LEU A 52 -11.63 -8.48 -9.60
N ASP A 53 -12.00 -9.73 -9.37
CA ASP A 53 -11.59 -10.51 -8.20
C ASP A 53 -10.05 -10.68 -8.19
N ARG A 54 -9.45 -11.06 -9.31
CA ARG A 54 -8.01 -11.18 -9.45
C ARG A 54 -7.31 -9.85 -9.23
N PHE A 55 -7.82 -8.78 -9.85
CA PHE A 55 -7.30 -7.43 -9.69
C PHE A 55 -7.34 -6.97 -8.22
N ALA A 56 -8.45 -7.22 -7.51
CA ALA A 56 -8.59 -6.88 -6.10
C ALA A 56 -7.63 -7.68 -5.20
N ILE A 57 -7.53 -9.00 -5.41
CA ILE A 57 -6.63 -9.87 -4.64
C ILE A 57 -5.17 -9.45 -4.84
N GLU A 58 -4.75 -9.13 -6.05
CA GLU A 58 -3.38 -8.69 -6.34
C GLU A 58 -3.05 -7.37 -5.63
N GLN A 59 -3.99 -6.44 -5.51
CA GLN A 59 -3.77 -5.17 -4.81
C GLN A 59 -3.68 -5.31 -3.29
N ILE A 60 -4.36 -6.29 -2.70
CA ILE A 60 -4.38 -6.50 -1.25
C ILE A 60 -3.27 -7.45 -0.80
N ALA A 61 -3.01 -8.51 -1.57
CA ALA A 61 -2.15 -9.62 -1.19
C ALA A 61 -1.28 -10.16 -2.35
N GLY A 62 -0.96 -9.31 -3.34
CA GLY A 62 -0.21 -9.71 -4.52
C GLY A 62 1.15 -10.33 -4.20
N ASP A 63 1.82 -9.83 -3.16
CA ASP A 63 3.10 -10.35 -2.69
C ASP A 63 3.03 -11.76 -2.06
N LEU A 64 1.84 -12.26 -1.76
CA LEU A 64 1.60 -13.59 -1.19
C LEU A 64 1.14 -14.61 -2.23
N LEU A 65 0.81 -14.17 -3.45
CA LEU A 65 0.29 -15.05 -4.49
C LEU A 65 1.39 -15.92 -5.12
N PRO A 66 1.03 -17.12 -5.60
CA PRO A 66 1.93 -17.90 -6.44
C PRO A 66 2.14 -17.19 -7.78
N TYR A 67 3.28 -17.45 -8.41
CA TYR A 67 3.66 -16.90 -9.70
C TYR A 67 4.42 -17.91 -10.55
N ASP A 68 4.23 -17.82 -11.86
CA ASP A 68 4.86 -18.71 -12.83
C ASP A 68 6.04 -18.03 -13.57
N SER A 69 6.14 -16.69 -13.45
CA SER A 69 7.19 -15.92 -14.11
C SER A 69 7.65 -14.73 -13.27
N ALA A 70 8.86 -14.24 -13.52
CA ALA A 70 9.41 -13.06 -12.89
C ALA A 70 8.57 -11.80 -13.23
N GLN A 71 8.00 -11.73 -14.43
CA GLN A 71 7.11 -10.64 -14.82
C GLN A 71 5.83 -10.66 -13.99
N GLN A 72 5.14 -11.80 -13.90
CA GLN A 72 3.93 -11.95 -13.09
C GLN A 72 4.21 -11.58 -11.62
N ARG A 73 5.35 -12.03 -11.08
CA ARG A 73 5.77 -11.66 -9.73
C ARG A 73 5.95 -10.15 -9.57
N SER A 74 6.55 -9.50 -10.57
CA SER A 74 6.72 -8.03 -10.56
C SER A 74 5.38 -7.31 -10.58
N GLU A 75 4.45 -7.73 -11.42
CA GLU A 75 3.10 -7.17 -11.50
C GLU A 75 2.34 -7.32 -10.16
N GLN A 76 2.39 -8.51 -9.55
CA GLN A 76 1.77 -8.77 -8.25
C GLN A 76 2.35 -7.90 -7.13
N ILE A 77 3.68 -7.68 -7.13
CA ILE A 77 4.32 -6.78 -6.17
C ILE A 77 3.93 -5.34 -6.43
N ILE A 78 3.91 -4.90 -7.69
CA ILE A 78 3.49 -3.56 -8.09
C ILE A 78 2.04 -3.29 -7.69
N ALA A 79 1.16 -4.28 -7.83
CA ALA A 79 -0.24 -4.17 -7.44
C ALA A 79 -0.40 -3.80 -5.96
N THR A 80 0.43 -4.32 -5.06
CA THR A 80 0.39 -3.98 -3.62
C THR A 80 0.74 -2.51 -3.33
N GLY A 81 1.23 -1.76 -4.33
CA GLY A 81 1.36 -0.31 -4.26
C GLY A 81 0.06 0.41 -3.92
N TYR A 82 -1.08 -0.21 -4.22
CA TYR A 82 -2.39 0.24 -3.77
C TYR A 82 -2.42 0.56 -2.27
N LEU A 83 -1.85 -0.30 -1.43
CA LEU A 83 -1.82 -0.13 0.02
C LEU A 83 -0.71 0.83 0.51
N ALA A 84 0.27 1.10 -0.33
CA ALA A 84 1.42 1.94 0.02
C ALA A 84 1.26 3.41 -0.40
N ILE A 85 0.38 3.70 -1.35
CA ILE A 85 0.10 5.05 -1.84
C ILE A 85 -1.06 5.64 -1.03
N GLY A 86 -0.83 6.77 -0.35
CA GLY A 86 -1.86 7.42 0.46
C GLY A 86 -1.45 8.83 0.89
N PRO A 87 -2.39 9.60 1.46
CA PRO A 87 -2.15 10.97 1.94
C PRO A 87 -1.39 10.97 3.27
N TRP A 88 -0.19 10.45 3.29
CA TRP A 88 0.59 10.25 4.51
C TRP A 88 1.40 11.49 4.85
N VAL A 89 1.48 11.80 6.14
CA VAL A 89 2.45 12.74 6.69
C VAL A 89 3.65 11.92 7.16
N LEU A 90 4.59 11.64 6.26
CA LEU A 90 5.77 10.81 6.57
C LEU A 90 6.76 11.49 7.52
N GLN A 91 6.65 12.80 7.68
CA GLN A 91 7.34 13.56 8.72
C GLN A 91 6.51 13.57 9.99
N ASN A 92 6.76 12.62 10.89
CA ASN A 92 6.04 12.52 12.15
C ASN A 92 6.99 12.12 13.29
N TYR A 93 6.93 12.86 14.42
CA TYR A 93 7.72 12.56 15.61
C TYR A 93 7.22 11.31 16.33
N VAL A 94 5.90 11.07 16.31
CA VAL A 94 5.26 9.92 16.98
C VAL A 94 5.10 8.79 15.98
N LYS A 95 6.12 7.93 15.86
CA LYS A 95 6.15 6.84 14.87
C LYS A 95 5.02 5.82 15.03
N GLN A 96 4.61 5.57 16.26
CA GLN A 96 3.49 4.67 16.53
C GLN A 96 2.17 5.26 16.01
N GLN A 97 1.96 6.57 16.18
CA GLN A 97 0.79 7.25 15.63
C GLN A 97 0.78 7.17 14.11
N LEU A 98 1.90 7.49 13.46
CA LEU A 98 2.02 7.37 12.01
C LEU A 98 1.66 5.95 11.53
N ARG A 99 2.16 4.92 12.21
CA ARG A 99 1.85 3.54 11.85
C ARG A 99 0.35 3.24 11.96
N SER A 100 -0.30 3.72 13.02
CA SER A 100 -1.73 3.55 13.22
C SER A 100 -2.56 4.29 12.17
N ASP A 101 -2.13 5.50 11.80
CA ASP A 101 -2.80 6.29 10.76
C ASP A 101 -2.63 5.64 9.37
N VAL A 102 -1.47 5.04 9.10
CA VAL A 102 -1.23 4.27 7.89
C VAL A 102 -2.19 3.08 7.80
N VAL A 103 -2.33 2.32 8.87
CA VAL A 103 -3.24 1.16 8.94
C VAL A 103 -4.70 1.60 8.77
N ASP A 104 -5.10 2.68 9.44
CA ASP A 104 -6.45 3.24 9.32
C ASP A 104 -6.78 3.60 7.86
N HIS A 105 -5.87 4.28 7.18
CA HIS A 105 -6.03 4.60 5.76
C HIS A 105 -6.10 3.36 4.86
N GLN A 106 -5.31 2.32 5.14
CA GLN A 106 -5.36 1.07 4.38
C GLN A 106 -6.72 0.39 4.50
N ILE A 107 -7.26 0.31 5.71
CA ILE A 107 -8.58 -0.26 6.01
C ILE A 107 -9.68 0.55 5.31
N ASP A 108 -9.68 1.86 5.48
CA ASP A 108 -10.71 2.74 4.90
C ASP A 108 -10.67 2.71 3.37
N LYS A 109 -9.47 2.67 2.79
CA LYS A 109 -9.29 2.54 1.34
C LYS A 109 -9.90 1.24 0.81
N ILE A 110 -9.65 0.11 1.45
CA ILE A 110 -10.22 -1.19 1.08
C ILE A 110 -11.74 -1.14 1.19
N GLY A 111 -12.25 -0.63 2.31
CA GLY A 111 -13.68 -0.49 2.55
C GLY A 111 -14.37 0.33 1.45
N ARG A 112 -13.85 1.51 1.16
CA ARG A 112 -14.42 2.40 0.12
C ARG A 112 -14.31 1.82 -1.29
N THR A 113 -13.17 1.22 -1.64
CA THR A 113 -12.93 0.76 -3.01
C THR A 113 -13.68 -0.52 -3.33
N PHE A 114 -13.69 -1.50 -2.44
CA PHE A 114 -14.20 -2.84 -2.73
C PHE A 114 -15.55 -3.13 -2.09
N LEU A 115 -15.89 -2.47 -0.97
CA LEU A 115 -17.12 -2.72 -0.23
C LEU A 115 -18.10 -1.55 -0.30
N GLY A 116 -17.69 -0.38 -0.77
CA GLY A 116 -18.51 0.84 -0.79
C GLY A 116 -18.81 1.39 0.61
N MET A 117 -18.02 1.03 1.62
CA MET A 117 -18.24 1.38 3.04
C MET A 117 -17.08 2.20 3.59
N SER A 118 -17.38 3.15 4.49
CA SER A 118 -16.36 3.93 5.21
C SER A 118 -16.00 3.25 6.52
N MET A 119 -14.86 2.56 6.57
CA MET A 119 -14.50 1.74 7.73
C MET A 119 -13.84 2.51 8.88
N SER A 120 -13.26 3.68 8.61
CA SER A 120 -12.57 4.49 9.64
C SER A 120 -13.46 4.88 10.82
N CYS A 121 -14.77 5.03 10.63
CA CYS A 121 -15.70 5.34 11.73
C CYS A 121 -15.69 4.26 12.82
N ALA A 122 -15.52 2.99 12.42
CA ALA A 122 -15.49 1.85 13.33
C ALA A 122 -14.23 1.79 14.21
N ARG A 123 -13.26 2.66 13.99
CA ARG A 123 -12.07 2.81 14.86
C ARG A 123 -12.42 3.21 16.28
N CYS A 124 -13.47 4.03 16.46
CA CYS A 124 -13.83 4.59 17.76
C CYS A 124 -15.12 4.03 18.35
N HIS A 125 -16.06 3.62 17.51
CA HIS A 125 -17.38 3.10 17.89
C HIS A 125 -17.94 2.26 16.75
N ASP A 126 -18.92 1.41 17.01
CA ASP A 126 -19.60 0.66 15.97
C ASP A 126 -20.15 1.61 14.90
N HIS A 127 -20.01 1.24 13.62
CA HIS A 127 -20.43 2.10 12.53
C HIS A 127 -21.91 2.39 12.60
N LYS A 128 -22.27 3.67 12.41
CA LYS A 128 -23.65 4.12 12.62
C LYS A 128 -24.66 3.53 11.62
N PHE A 129 -24.23 3.33 10.39
CA PHE A 129 -25.10 2.96 9.28
C PHE A 129 -24.79 1.58 8.69
N ASP A 130 -23.50 1.22 8.63
CA ASP A 130 -23.05 -0.04 8.08
C ASP A 130 -22.86 -1.09 9.19
N PRO A 131 -23.04 -2.37 8.92
CA PRO A 131 -22.91 -3.43 9.93
C PRO A 131 -21.42 -3.75 10.23
N ILE A 132 -20.67 -2.73 10.66
CA ILE A 132 -19.24 -2.82 10.97
C ILE A 132 -19.04 -2.53 12.46
N PRO A 133 -18.91 -3.55 13.31
CA PRO A 133 -18.56 -3.33 14.71
C PRO A 133 -17.08 -2.93 14.85
N THR A 134 -16.78 -2.20 15.92
CA THR A 134 -15.41 -1.83 16.28
C THR A 134 -14.48 -3.05 16.36
N ALA A 135 -14.98 -4.21 16.79
CA ALA A 135 -14.21 -5.44 16.85
C ALA A 135 -13.67 -5.89 15.47
N ASP A 136 -14.47 -5.78 14.42
CA ASP A 136 -14.06 -6.15 13.06
C ASP A 136 -13.01 -5.17 12.51
N TYR A 137 -13.15 -3.88 12.82
CA TYR A 137 -12.11 -2.90 12.49
C TYR A 137 -10.75 -3.30 13.10
N TYR A 138 -10.72 -3.64 14.40
CA TYR A 138 -9.47 -4.02 15.05
C TYR A 138 -8.95 -5.39 14.63
N ALA A 139 -9.81 -6.30 14.21
CA ALA A 139 -9.40 -7.57 13.59
C ALA A 139 -8.62 -7.31 12.29
N LEU A 140 -9.16 -6.44 11.40
CA LEU A 140 -8.46 -6.00 10.19
C LEU A 140 -7.18 -5.21 10.51
N ALA A 141 -7.23 -4.31 11.50
CA ALA A 141 -6.05 -3.56 11.92
C ALA A 141 -4.92 -4.49 12.37
N GLY A 142 -5.23 -5.59 13.05
CA GLY A 142 -4.25 -6.62 13.44
C GLY A 142 -3.53 -7.22 12.24
N ILE A 143 -4.22 -7.46 11.13
CA ILE A 143 -3.62 -7.94 9.88
C ILE A 143 -2.61 -6.91 9.34
N PHE A 144 -3.03 -5.64 9.18
CA PHE A 144 -2.17 -4.60 8.64
C PHE A 144 -1.04 -4.18 9.58
N HIS A 145 -1.23 -4.27 10.90
CA HIS A 145 -0.15 -4.08 11.86
C HIS A 145 0.91 -5.19 11.79
N SER A 146 0.59 -6.36 11.24
CA SER A 146 1.59 -7.41 10.98
C SER A 146 2.42 -7.16 9.72
N THR A 147 2.05 -6.17 8.89
CA THR A 147 2.77 -5.80 7.67
C THR A 147 3.77 -4.68 7.93
N LEU A 148 4.81 -4.58 7.11
CA LEU A 148 5.83 -3.54 7.21
C LEU A 148 5.67 -2.56 6.04
N THR A 149 4.80 -1.57 6.18
CA THR A 149 4.57 -0.54 5.15
C THR A 149 5.57 0.60 5.23
N THR A 150 5.90 1.04 6.45
CA THR A 150 6.82 2.16 6.67
C THR A 150 7.97 1.76 7.58
N ARG A 151 9.14 2.34 7.34
CA ARG A 151 10.30 2.24 8.24
C ARG A 151 10.84 3.63 8.53
N HIS A 152 11.53 3.75 9.64
CA HIS A 152 12.28 4.94 9.99
C HIS A 152 13.70 4.52 10.29
N ASP A 153 14.63 5.07 9.53
CA ASP A 153 16.05 4.78 9.63
C ASP A 153 16.73 6.00 10.29
N GLY A 154 17.25 5.80 11.48
CA GLY A 154 18.06 6.80 12.18
C GLY A 154 17.28 7.80 13.05
N PRO A 155 17.99 8.73 13.68
CA PRO A 155 17.42 9.78 14.51
C PRO A 155 16.72 10.81 13.63
N GLY A 156 15.44 11.01 13.83
CA GLY A 156 14.69 12.05 13.13
C GLY A 156 13.21 11.76 12.94
N VAL A 157 12.57 12.73 12.34
CA VAL A 157 11.11 12.75 12.16
C VAL A 157 10.67 12.01 10.90
N TRP A 158 11.60 11.73 10.00
CA TRP A 158 11.30 11.16 8.69
C TRP A 158 11.04 9.67 8.74
N SER A 159 10.04 9.24 8.01
CA SER A 159 9.76 7.84 7.72
C SER A 159 9.75 7.63 6.20
N GLN A 160 10.00 6.42 5.79
CA GLN A 160 9.99 6.04 4.38
C GLN A 160 9.06 4.85 4.18
N ILE A 161 8.48 4.75 2.99
CA ILE A 161 7.82 3.51 2.57
C ILE A 161 8.89 2.46 2.32
N VAL A 162 8.66 1.24 2.79
CA VAL A 162 9.64 0.15 2.67
C VAL A 162 9.83 -0.23 1.21
N PRO A 163 11.05 -0.08 0.66
CA PRO A 163 11.30 -0.46 -0.73
C PRO A 163 11.26 -1.98 -0.92
N THR A 164 10.66 -2.41 -2.02
CA THR A 164 10.67 -3.80 -2.44
C THR A 164 11.40 -3.91 -3.78
N GLN A 165 12.37 -4.82 -3.85
CA GLN A 165 13.05 -5.09 -5.10
C GLN A 165 12.17 -5.96 -5.99
N LEU A 166 12.00 -5.56 -7.25
CA LEU A 166 11.36 -6.40 -8.24
C LEU A 166 12.32 -7.49 -8.70
N PRO A 167 11.82 -8.69 -9.02
CA PRO A 167 12.61 -9.71 -9.69
C PRO A 167 13.25 -9.15 -10.96
N GLN A 168 14.51 -9.44 -11.18
CA GLN A 168 15.15 -9.07 -12.43
C GLN A 168 14.64 -10.03 -13.52
N THR A 169 14.07 -9.47 -14.58
CA THR A 169 13.86 -10.21 -15.83
C THR A 169 15.21 -10.40 -16.50
N PRO A 170 15.56 -11.63 -16.92
CA PRO A 170 16.81 -11.91 -17.60
C PRO A 170 16.94 -11.15 -18.92
#